data_32805fc85e6592d4cd0368304263262a
#
_entry.id   32805fc85e6592d4cd0368304263262a
#
_cell.length_a   1.000
_cell.length_b   1.000
_cell.length_c   1.000
_cell.angle_alpha   90.00
_cell.angle_beta   90.00
_cell.angle_gamma   90.00
#
_symmetry.space_group_name_H-M   'P 1'
#
loop_
_entity.id
_entity.type
_entity.pdbx_description
1 polymer ?
#
loop_
_entity_poly.entity_id
_entity_poly.type
_entity_poly.pdbx_seq_one_letter_code
_entity_poly.pdbx_strand_id
1 'polypeptide(L)'
;MNFWYHLCWWLCRVGLFFWHPVFRVTGRDRVPAGSCIFCANHSGMAGPIWILLALPEKKMIRIMAKQELRRVPFVGWVMEKFRVIFVNRGAHDIAAYQQCIDALEQEHDKMLVFIEGTRCNRDKHVRAKTGGDVVGVT
;
A
#
# COMPACT_ATOMS: atom_id res chain seq x y z
N MET A 1 -7.11 -11.12 -13.03
CA MET A 1 -5.95 -11.09 -12.10
C MET A 1 -4.75 -10.53 -12.85
N ASN A 2 -4.05 -9.55 -12.29
CA ASN A 2 -3.00 -8.83 -13.04
C ASN A 2 -1.69 -9.64 -13.01
N PHE A 3 -1.29 -10.20 -14.16
CA PHE A 3 -0.04 -10.96 -14.32
C PHE A 3 1.18 -10.21 -13.78
N TRP A 4 1.29 -8.90 -14.07
CA TRP A 4 2.39 -8.06 -13.63
C TRP A 4 2.49 -7.93 -12.11
N TYR A 5 1.34 -7.86 -11.43
CA TYR A 5 1.29 -7.83 -9.98
C TYR A 5 1.92 -9.10 -9.37
N HIS A 6 1.51 -10.28 -9.86
CA HIS A 6 2.05 -11.54 -9.36
C HIS A 6 3.53 -11.73 -9.70
N LEU A 7 3.94 -11.34 -10.89
CA LEU A 7 5.35 -11.39 -11.29
C LEU A 7 6.20 -10.50 -10.37
N CYS A 8 5.82 -9.25 -10.17
CA CYS A 8 6.54 -8.34 -9.29
C CYS A 8 6.50 -8.80 -7.83
N TRP A 9 5.37 -9.32 -7.37
CA TRP A 9 5.25 -9.90 -6.03
C TRP A 9 6.23 -11.06 -5.83
N TRP A 10 6.29 -11.96 -6.81
CA TRP A 10 7.21 -13.10 -6.78
C TRP A 10 8.67 -12.67 -6.82
N LEU A 11 9.03 -11.73 -7.68
CA LEU A 11 10.38 -11.19 -7.75
C LEU A 11 10.80 -10.52 -6.43
N CYS A 12 9.91 -9.74 -5.82
CA CYS A 12 10.15 -9.16 -4.50
C CYS A 12 10.33 -10.25 -3.43
N ARG A 13 9.56 -11.33 -3.51
CA ARG A 13 9.66 -12.45 -2.58
C ARG A 13 11.00 -13.17 -2.70
N VAL A 14 11.47 -13.40 -3.91
CA VAL A 14 12.79 -14.00 -4.16
C VAL A 14 13.90 -13.08 -3.66
N GLY A 15 13.84 -11.78 -3.98
CA GLY A 15 14.79 -10.79 -3.47
C GLY A 15 14.82 -10.73 -1.94
N LEU A 16 13.63 -10.81 -1.32
CA LEU A 16 13.50 -10.86 0.13
C LEU A 16 14.17 -12.08 0.74
N PHE A 17 14.03 -13.25 0.11
CA PHE A 17 14.64 -14.48 0.59
C PHE A 17 16.16 -14.35 0.70
N PHE A 18 16.81 -13.67 -0.26
CA PHE A 18 18.26 -13.44 -0.22
C PHE A 18 18.70 -12.35 0.77
N TRP A 19 17.84 -11.34 0.97
CA TRP A 19 18.19 -10.20 1.85
C TRP A 19 17.83 -10.44 3.32
N HIS A 20 16.70 -11.10 3.56
CA HIS A 20 16.19 -11.41 4.90
C HIS A 20 15.62 -12.84 4.92
N PRO A 21 16.46 -13.86 5.07
CA PRO A 21 16.02 -15.26 5.03
C PRO A 21 15.05 -15.60 6.17
N VAL A 22 15.06 -14.85 7.26
CA VAL A 22 14.14 -15.04 8.39
C VAL A 22 13.09 -13.93 8.39
N PHE A 23 11.98 -14.17 7.71
CA PHE A 23 10.84 -13.27 7.68
C PHE A 23 9.65 -13.95 8.36
N ARG A 24 9.42 -13.61 9.63
CA ARG A 24 8.33 -14.18 10.42
C ARG A 24 7.13 -13.27 10.39
N VAL A 25 5.98 -13.83 10.04
CA VAL A 25 4.69 -13.14 10.06
C VAL A 25 3.74 -13.91 10.95
N THR A 26 3.08 -13.20 11.86
CA THR A 26 2.07 -13.74 12.76
C THR A 26 0.71 -13.12 12.48
N GLY A 27 -0.38 -13.82 12.77
CA GLY A 27 -1.74 -13.30 12.64
C GLY A 27 -2.30 -13.28 11.20
N ARG A 28 -1.72 -14.04 10.28
CA ARG A 28 -2.26 -14.17 8.91
C ARG A 28 -3.67 -14.74 8.87
N ASP A 29 -3.97 -15.59 9.82
CA ASP A 29 -5.28 -16.23 10.04
C ASP A 29 -6.39 -15.24 10.38
N ARG A 30 -6.01 -14.04 10.85
CA ARG A 30 -6.94 -12.97 11.22
C ARG A 30 -7.30 -12.05 10.05
N VAL A 31 -6.68 -12.22 8.90
CA VAL A 31 -6.96 -11.39 7.72
C VAL A 31 -8.32 -11.75 7.15
N PRO A 32 -9.26 -10.78 7.04
CA PRO A 32 -10.59 -11.04 6.48
C PRO A 32 -10.53 -11.54 5.04
N ALA A 33 -11.41 -12.47 4.69
CA ALA A 33 -11.51 -12.98 3.32
C ALA A 33 -12.01 -11.94 2.31
N GLY A 34 -12.82 -10.99 2.77
CA GLY A 34 -13.39 -9.90 1.95
C GLY A 34 -12.47 -8.69 1.81
N SER A 35 -13.03 -7.59 1.30
CA SER A 35 -12.37 -6.29 1.26
C SER A 35 -12.06 -5.81 2.66
N CYS A 36 -10.90 -5.21 2.84
CA CYS A 36 -10.53 -4.59 4.10
C CYS A 36 -9.45 -3.53 3.89
N ILE A 37 -9.30 -2.66 4.87
CA ILE A 37 -8.25 -1.66 4.91
C ILE A 37 -7.24 -2.07 5.97
N PHE A 38 -5.99 -2.27 5.54
CA PHE A 38 -4.86 -2.44 6.43
C PHE A 38 -4.31 -1.08 6.82
N CYS A 39 -4.33 -0.78 8.09
CA CYS A 39 -3.66 0.39 8.64
C CYS A 39 -2.29 0.00 9.16
N ALA A 40 -1.26 0.65 8.69
CA ALA A 40 0.11 0.34 9.06
C ALA A 40 0.93 1.59 9.37
N ASN A 41 1.99 1.40 10.13
CA ASN A 41 3.00 2.42 10.39
C ASN A 41 3.97 2.49 9.22
N HIS A 42 4.46 3.69 8.90
CA HIS A 42 5.41 3.90 7.81
C HIS A 42 6.83 4.12 8.36
N SER A 43 7.49 3.03 8.73
CA SER A 43 8.84 3.08 9.33
C SER A 43 9.99 3.23 8.31
N GLY A 44 9.75 2.94 7.03
CA GLY A 44 10.80 3.01 6.02
C GLY A 44 10.31 2.83 4.59
N MET A 45 11.19 3.06 3.61
CA MET A 45 10.84 2.97 2.17
C MET A 45 10.39 1.56 1.75
N ALA A 46 10.98 0.53 2.33
CA ALA A 46 10.63 -0.87 2.05
C ALA A 46 9.37 -1.36 2.79
N GLY A 47 8.85 -0.58 3.74
CA GLY A 47 7.67 -0.95 4.55
C GLY A 47 6.48 -1.46 3.74
N PRO A 48 6.05 -0.76 2.67
CA PRO A 48 4.96 -1.24 1.82
C PRO A 48 5.21 -2.62 1.22
N ILE A 49 6.43 -2.88 0.75
CA ILE A 49 6.82 -4.16 0.15
C ILE A 49 6.78 -5.27 1.19
N TRP A 50 7.30 -5.02 2.40
CA TRP A 50 7.26 -5.98 3.50
C TRP A 50 5.84 -6.39 3.86
N ILE A 51 4.93 -5.44 3.91
CA ILE A 51 3.53 -5.71 4.24
C ILE A 51 2.86 -6.50 3.12
N LEU A 52 3.09 -6.13 1.85
CA LEU A 52 2.59 -6.90 0.71
C LEU A 52 3.06 -8.35 0.72
N LEU A 53 4.32 -8.59 1.09
CA LEU A 53 4.88 -9.95 1.14
C LEU A 53 4.46 -10.71 2.41
N ALA A 54 4.11 -10.00 3.47
CA ALA A 54 3.61 -10.58 4.71
C ALA A 54 2.21 -11.20 4.53
N LEU A 55 1.39 -10.59 3.69
CA LEU A 55 0.01 -11.00 3.51
C LEU A 55 -0.09 -12.13 2.49
N PRO A 56 -0.71 -13.27 2.82
CA PRO A 56 -0.89 -14.41 1.92
C PRO A 56 -2.06 -14.14 0.96
N GLU A 57 -1.94 -13.11 0.18
CA GLU A 57 -3.11 -12.56 -0.48
C GLU A 57 -3.18 -13.02 -1.93
N LYS A 58 -4.27 -13.67 -2.27
CA LYS A 58 -4.63 -14.00 -3.65
C LYS A 58 -5.22 -12.81 -4.40
N LYS A 59 -5.76 -11.85 -3.66
CA LYS A 59 -6.32 -10.61 -4.20
C LYS A 59 -5.28 -9.49 -4.16
N MET A 60 -5.44 -8.54 -5.04
CA MET A 60 -4.57 -7.38 -5.10
C MET A 60 -4.73 -6.52 -3.84
N ILE A 61 -3.60 -6.05 -3.32
CA ILE A 61 -3.58 -5.05 -2.26
C ILE A 61 -3.19 -3.73 -2.89
N ARG A 62 -4.10 -2.78 -2.86
CA ARG A 62 -3.88 -1.41 -3.36
C ARG A 62 -3.16 -0.59 -2.32
N ILE A 63 -2.19 0.17 -2.75
CA ILE A 63 -1.44 1.10 -1.88
C ILE A 63 -1.71 2.52 -2.35
N MET A 64 -1.80 3.45 -1.41
CA MET A 64 -1.85 4.87 -1.72
C MET A 64 -0.43 5.46 -1.70
N ALA A 65 -0.11 6.26 -2.71
CA ALA A 65 1.18 6.91 -2.81
C ALA A 65 1.06 8.35 -3.30
N LYS A 66 2.08 9.17 -3.06
CA LYS A 66 2.14 10.53 -3.56
C LYS A 66 2.20 10.58 -5.09
N GLN A 67 1.47 11.52 -5.69
CA GLN A 67 1.43 11.76 -7.13
C GLN A 67 2.83 11.97 -7.75
N GLU A 68 3.75 12.60 -7.04
CA GLU A 68 5.10 12.87 -7.52
C GLU A 68 5.90 11.60 -7.81
N LEU A 69 5.62 10.51 -7.10
CA LEU A 69 6.28 9.22 -7.30
C LEU A 69 5.96 8.60 -8.66
N ARG A 70 4.82 8.95 -9.25
CA ARG A 70 4.45 8.53 -10.61
C ARG A 70 5.44 9.01 -11.66
N ARG A 71 6.06 10.18 -11.44
CA ARG A 71 7.01 10.80 -12.38
C ARG A 71 8.42 10.23 -12.28
N VAL A 72 8.71 9.44 -11.25
CA VAL A 72 10.03 8.81 -11.09
C VAL A 72 10.16 7.65 -12.09
N PRO A 73 11.11 7.69 -13.02
CA PRO A 73 11.32 6.62 -14.00
C PRO A 73 11.46 5.25 -13.30
N PHE A 74 10.97 4.20 -13.93
CA PHE A 74 10.94 2.85 -13.40
C PHE A 74 10.05 2.67 -12.16
N VAL A 75 10.19 3.52 -11.11
CA VAL A 75 9.36 3.44 -9.90
C VAL A 75 7.89 3.69 -10.23
N GLY A 76 7.59 4.76 -10.96
CA GLY A 76 6.22 5.06 -11.40
C GLY A 76 5.64 3.95 -12.25
N TRP A 77 6.42 3.39 -13.18
CA TRP A 77 6.00 2.27 -14.01
C TRP A 77 5.66 1.02 -13.17
N VAL A 78 6.52 0.65 -12.21
CA VAL A 78 6.25 -0.46 -11.28
C VAL A 78 4.99 -0.20 -10.48
N MET A 79 4.85 1.00 -9.90
CA MET A 79 3.68 1.37 -9.12
C MET A 79 2.37 1.31 -9.92
N GLU A 80 2.39 1.69 -11.20
CA GLU A 80 1.24 1.54 -12.09
C GLU A 80 0.86 0.06 -12.31
N LYS A 81 1.85 -0.83 -12.43
CA LYS A 81 1.58 -2.29 -12.51
C LYS A 81 0.98 -2.86 -11.24
N PHE A 82 1.34 -2.30 -10.09
CA PHE A 82 0.71 -2.59 -8.81
C PHE A 82 -0.64 -1.87 -8.61
N ARG A 83 -1.11 -1.11 -9.61
CA ARG A 83 -2.35 -0.34 -9.56
C ARG A 83 -2.42 0.55 -8.31
N VAL A 84 -1.28 1.16 -7.97
CA VAL A 84 -1.18 2.11 -6.86
C VAL A 84 -2.09 3.31 -7.12
N ILE A 85 -2.83 3.73 -6.11
CA ILE A 85 -3.68 4.91 -6.17
C ILE A 85 -2.81 6.13 -5.83
N PHE A 86 -2.58 6.98 -6.82
CA PHE A 86 -1.79 8.18 -6.64
C PHE A 86 -2.65 9.33 -6.12
N VAL A 87 -2.18 9.98 -5.05
CA VAL A 87 -2.92 11.03 -4.35
C VAL A 87 -2.17 12.34 -4.41
N ASN A 88 -2.85 13.39 -4.80
CA ASN A 88 -2.33 14.75 -4.71
C ASN A 88 -2.62 15.31 -3.31
N ARG A 89 -1.62 15.28 -2.45
CA ARG A 89 -1.76 15.74 -1.05
C ARG A 89 -1.94 17.25 -0.99
N GLY A 90 -2.89 17.68 -0.16
CA GLY A 90 -3.20 19.09 0.04
C GLY A 90 -4.21 19.67 -0.96
N ALA A 91 -4.69 18.87 -1.90
CA ALA A 91 -5.86 19.16 -2.71
C ALA A 91 -6.97 18.17 -2.33
N HIS A 92 -8.23 18.60 -2.48
CA HIS A 92 -9.36 17.69 -2.34
C HIS A 92 -9.36 16.72 -3.53
N ASP A 93 -8.63 15.61 -3.41
CA ASP A 93 -8.47 14.63 -4.49
C ASP A 93 -9.65 13.63 -4.49
N ILE A 94 -10.80 14.14 -4.93
CA ILE A 94 -12.05 13.36 -5.01
C ILE A 94 -11.86 12.14 -5.93
N ALA A 95 -11.06 12.28 -7.00
CA ALA A 95 -10.80 11.18 -7.93
C ALA A 95 -10.03 10.04 -7.26
N ALA A 96 -9.02 10.34 -6.45
CA ALA A 96 -8.30 9.33 -5.69
C ALA A 96 -9.21 8.67 -4.63
N TYR A 97 -10.07 9.46 -3.98
CA TYR A 97 -11.05 8.93 -3.03
C TYR A 97 -12.03 7.97 -3.70
N GLN A 98 -12.57 8.33 -4.87
CA GLN A 98 -13.47 7.47 -5.62
C GLN A 98 -12.78 6.16 -6.04
N GLN A 99 -11.52 6.23 -6.48
CA GLN A 99 -10.72 5.02 -6.78
C GLN A 99 -10.56 4.10 -5.57
N CYS A 100 -10.45 4.66 -4.37
CA CYS A 100 -10.40 3.85 -3.14
C CYS A 100 -11.71 3.13 -2.88
N ILE A 101 -12.84 3.81 -3.04
CA ILE A 101 -14.18 3.23 -2.90
C ILE A 101 -14.39 2.12 -3.94
N ASP A 102 -14.09 2.40 -5.20
CA ASP A 102 -14.24 1.44 -6.29
C ASP A 102 -13.39 0.18 -6.06
N ALA A 103 -12.16 0.35 -5.57
CA ALA A 103 -11.29 -0.77 -5.25
C ALA A 103 -11.87 -1.67 -4.15
N LEU A 104 -12.48 -1.09 -3.13
CA LEU A 104 -13.04 -1.83 -2.01
C LEU A 104 -14.41 -2.46 -2.33
N GLU A 105 -15.30 -1.70 -2.97
CA GLU A 105 -16.70 -2.08 -3.14
C GLU A 105 -16.95 -2.86 -4.44
N GLN A 106 -16.36 -2.41 -5.55
CA GLN A 106 -16.62 -3.00 -6.85
C GLN A 106 -15.61 -4.08 -7.21
N GLU A 107 -14.33 -3.85 -6.99
CA GLU A 107 -13.27 -4.81 -7.33
C GLU A 107 -13.00 -5.81 -6.22
N HIS A 108 -13.51 -5.55 -5.01
CA HIS A 108 -13.27 -6.36 -3.82
C HIS A 108 -11.79 -6.54 -3.50
N ASP A 109 -10.98 -5.55 -3.84
CA ASP A 109 -9.57 -5.50 -3.50
C ASP A 109 -9.38 -5.13 -2.03
N LYS A 110 -8.17 -5.28 -1.53
CA LYS A 110 -7.78 -4.80 -0.20
C LYS A 110 -6.95 -3.54 -0.33
N MET A 111 -6.97 -2.69 0.68
CA MET A 111 -6.18 -1.47 0.68
C MET A 111 -5.18 -1.46 1.82
N LEU A 112 -4.01 -0.87 1.55
CA LEU A 112 -2.99 -0.56 2.54
C LEU A 112 -2.85 0.96 2.68
N VAL A 113 -3.11 1.46 3.86
CA VAL A 113 -3.02 2.88 4.19
C VAL A 113 -2.01 3.08 5.32
N PHE A 114 -1.10 4.02 5.11
CA PHE A 114 -0.18 4.48 6.14
C PHE A 114 -0.79 5.67 6.86
N ILE A 115 -1.39 5.41 8.02
CA ILE A 115 -2.19 6.39 8.78
C ILE A 115 -1.39 7.62 9.23
N GLU A 116 -0.08 7.52 9.31
CA GLU A 116 0.79 8.65 9.65
C GLU A 116 0.98 9.61 8.47
N GLY A 117 0.69 9.17 7.25
CA GLY A 117 0.84 9.95 6.02
C GLY A 117 2.27 10.37 5.68
N THR A 118 3.24 10.04 6.52
CA THR A 118 4.67 10.29 6.33
C THR A 118 5.50 9.20 6.99
N ARG A 119 6.78 9.13 6.64
CA ARG A 119 7.71 8.20 7.29
C ARG A 119 8.03 8.70 8.70
N CYS A 120 7.92 7.84 9.69
CA CYS A 120 8.24 8.12 11.08
C CYS A 120 9.46 7.32 11.49
N ASN A 121 10.47 8.00 12.03
CA ASN A 121 11.57 7.38 12.73
C ASN A 121 11.14 7.07 14.18
N ARG A 122 11.89 6.19 14.87
CA ARG A 122 11.62 5.78 16.25
C ARG A 122 11.38 6.95 17.22
N ASP A 123 11.96 8.11 16.93
CA ASP A 123 11.93 9.28 17.80
C ASP A 123 10.86 10.33 17.43
N LYS A 124 10.08 10.09 16.38
CA LYS A 124 9.01 10.99 15.94
C LYS A 124 7.66 10.30 16.03
N HIS A 125 6.90 10.68 17.05
CA HIS A 125 5.48 10.32 17.12
C HIS A 125 4.68 11.28 16.24
N VAL A 126 4.13 10.78 15.15
CA VAL A 126 3.22 11.54 14.30
C VAL A 126 1.80 11.09 14.61
N ARG A 127 0.91 12.05 14.82
CA ARG A 127 -0.51 11.77 15.03
C ARG A 127 -1.08 11.07 13.79
N ALA A 128 -1.84 10.01 14.01
CA ALA A 128 -2.60 9.37 12.95
C ALA A 128 -3.56 10.38 12.31
N LYS A 129 -3.57 10.41 10.99
CA LYS A 129 -4.48 11.24 10.21
C LYS A 129 -5.83 10.56 10.08
N THR A 130 -6.89 11.34 10.05
CA THR A 130 -8.23 10.85 9.70
C THR A 130 -8.26 10.45 8.21
N GLY A 131 -9.24 9.65 7.82
CA GLY A 131 -9.36 9.22 6.43
C GLY A 131 -9.41 10.38 5.43
N GLY A 132 -10.12 11.47 5.77
CA GLY A 132 -10.15 12.69 4.98
C GLY A 132 -8.79 13.36 4.82
N ASP A 133 -8.01 13.45 5.88
CA ASP A 133 -6.64 14.01 5.85
C ASP A 133 -5.68 13.19 4.97
N VAL A 134 -5.89 11.88 4.88
CA VAL A 134 -5.04 11.00 4.07
C VAL A 134 -5.28 11.24 2.59
N VAL A 135 -6.51 11.50 2.20
CA VAL A 135 -6.95 11.71 0.81
C VAL A 135 -7.12 13.20 0.49
N GLY A 136 -6.99 14.08 1.50
CA GLY A 136 -7.16 15.53 1.34
C GLY A 136 -8.63 15.96 1.23
N VAL A 137 -9.55 15.11 1.70
CA VAL A 137 -10.99 15.39 1.76
C VAL A 137 -11.36 15.67 3.21
N THR A 138 -11.26 16.91 3.63
CA THR A 138 -11.77 17.42 4.93
C THR A 138 -12.68 18.61 4.68
#